data_a6c9902c6cc67489e928d5b19d07c283
#
_entry.id   a6c9902c6cc67489e928d5b19d07c283
#
_cell.length_a   1.000
_cell.length_b   1.000
_cell.length_c   1.000
_cell.angle_alpha   90.00
_cell.angle_beta   90.00
_cell.angle_gamma   90.00
#
_symmetry.space_group_name_H-M   'P 1'
#
loop_
_entity.id
_entity.type
_entity.pdbx_description
1 polymer ?
#
loop_
_entity_poly.entity_id
_entity_poly.type
_entity_poly.pdbx_seq_one_letter_code
_entity_poly.pdbx_strand_id
1 'polypeptide(L)'
;MNTTIEYVNWRGDGVGEGQTFRNVLAGEVVDPATGRVIKPSPDRIEAFCKYFEKCGGCQLQHWKLEPYQRWKQSLITAALGKRGIEATVSKFIDAHGAGRRRVSLHVRRKEGVVTAGFMAPRSHELIDIDQCPVLAPALANVTEIARKLGAKLGDCDVSFTAADNGLDVSVKAERKIADAQLPKLATFVSELNLLRLSINGELVGIHGLPSIAMGKGVVQLPPGSFLQATKSGEEALSGLVLESLGKSKSVADLFCGIGPFALRIAEHAKVLAADSDKPAIAALAQAVRLTTGIKPLRTEVRDLMREPLVASELKEFDAAIFDPPRAGAEAQARQLAKSAVKTIVAVSCDPASFARDAEIVVNGGYKLKTLTAVDQFKWTSHVEIVAAFEK
;
A
#
# COMPACT_ATOMS: atom_id res chain seq x y z
N MET A 1 35.92 4.76 19.48
CA MET A 1 36.40 4.34 18.14
C MET A 1 35.25 4.54 17.16
N ASN A 2 35.53 4.76 15.90
CA ASN A 2 34.47 4.93 14.90
C ASN A 2 33.94 3.55 14.45
N THR A 3 32.67 3.45 14.16
CA THR A 3 32.01 2.19 13.74
C THR A 3 31.80 2.16 12.22
N THR A 4 32.16 1.06 11.60
CA THR A 4 31.88 0.81 10.17
C THR A 4 30.53 0.13 10.02
N ILE A 5 29.67 0.65 9.13
CA ILE A 5 28.37 0.06 8.84
C ILE A 5 28.54 -1.14 7.91
N GLU A 6 28.14 -2.32 8.37
CA GLU A 6 28.30 -3.59 7.69
C GLU A 6 27.20 -3.82 6.64
N TYR A 7 25.94 -3.51 7.00
CA TYR A 7 24.77 -3.69 6.13
C TYR A 7 23.62 -2.77 6.54
N VAL A 8 22.62 -2.65 5.65
CA VAL A 8 21.33 -1.99 5.94
C VAL A 8 20.29 -3.07 6.23
N ASN A 9 19.65 -3.01 7.40
CA ASN A 9 18.68 -3.99 7.83
C ASN A 9 17.31 -3.79 7.13
N TRP A 10 16.39 -4.71 7.37
CA TRP A 10 15.04 -4.69 6.78
C TRP A 10 14.20 -3.45 7.14
N ARG A 11 14.58 -2.68 8.14
CA ARG A 11 13.94 -1.41 8.51
C ARG A 11 14.54 -0.20 7.78
N GLY A 12 15.61 -0.39 7.03
CA GLY A 12 16.36 0.70 6.37
C GLY A 12 17.36 1.39 7.29
N ASP A 13 17.69 0.80 8.44
CA ASP A 13 18.72 1.30 9.34
C ASP A 13 20.04 0.57 9.06
N GLY A 14 21.18 1.29 9.08
CA GLY A 14 22.49 0.68 9.01
C GLY A 14 22.86 -0.03 10.30
N VAL A 15 23.58 -1.14 10.20
CA VAL A 15 24.05 -1.95 11.33
C VAL A 15 25.56 -2.07 11.28
N GLY A 16 26.24 -1.81 12.41
CA GLY A 16 27.67 -2.00 12.59
C GLY A 16 27.99 -2.25 14.06
N GLU A 17 28.89 -3.22 14.34
CA GLU A 17 29.28 -3.63 15.69
C GLU A 17 28.07 -3.92 16.61
N GLY A 18 26.99 -4.50 16.05
CA GLY A 18 25.76 -4.82 16.79
C GLY A 18 24.87 -3.63 17.13
N GLN A 19 25.22 -2.41 16.75
CA GLN A 19 24.44 -1.20 16.93
C GLN A 19 23.67 -0.84 15.65
N THR A 20 22.59 -0.07 15.82
CA THR A 20 21.72 0.33 14.71
C THR A 20 21.68 1.84 14.58
N PHE A 21 21.95 2.34 13.40
CA PHE A 21 22.02 3.77 13.08
C PHE A 21 21.03 4.12 11.98
N ARG A 22 20.37 5.27 12.11
CA ARG A 22 19.43 5.75 11.09
C ARG A 22 20.15 6.56 10.01
N ASN A 23 19.57 6.57 8.81
CA ASN A 23 20.03 7.37 7.68
C ASN A 23 21.51 7.13 7.31
N VAL A 24 21.99 5.92 7.50
CA VAL A 24 23.35 5.51 7.15
C VAL A 24 23.33 4.30 6.23
N LEU A 25 24.38 4.16 5.42
CA LEU A 25 24.51 3.15 4.38
C LEU A 25 25.66 2.18 4.69
N ALA A 26 25.59 0.98 4.14
CA ALA A 26 26.70 0.03 4.21
C ALA A 26 28.02 0.64 3.67
N GLY A 27 29.13 0.36 4.36
CA GLY A 27 30.45 0.88 4.06
C GLY A 27 30.73 2.29 4.58
N GLU A 28 29.76 2.96 5.20
CA GLU A 28 29.99 4.23 5.87
C GLU A 28 30.68 4.04 7.22
N VAL A 29 31.46 5.04 7.62
CA VAL A 29 32.05 5.13 8.96
C VAL A 29 31.31 6.20 9.74
N VAL A 30 30.82 5.84 10.92
CA VAL A 30 30.03 6.73 11.78
C VAL A 30 30.68 6.93 13.16
N ASP A 31 30.38 8.04 13.77
CA ASP A 31 30.60 8.26 15.19
C ASP A 31 29.50 7.52 15.97
N PRO A 32 29.83 6.51 16.78
CA PRO A 32 28.81 5.69 17.46
C PRO A 32 28.02 6.46 18.52
N ALA A 33 28.55 7.57 19.06
CA ALA A 33 27.86 8.37 20.07
C ALA A 33 26.75 9.24 19.45
N THR A 34 26.95 9.72 18.22
CA THR A 34 26.04 10.68 17.56
C THR A 34 25.33 10.12 16.35
N GLY A 35 25.80 9.00 15.78
CA GLY A 35 25.34 8.46 14.50
C GLY A 35 25.75 9.29 13.28
N ARG A 36 26.61 10.33 13.47
CA ARG A 36 27.06 11.19 12.38
C ARG A 36 28.02 10.46 11.45
N VAL A 37 27.76 10.56 10.15
CA VAL A 37 28.65 10.02 9.11
C VAL A 37 29.95 10.81 9.06
N ILE A 38 31.08 10.11 9.28
CA ILE A 38 32.45 10.65 9.21
C ILE A 38 33.01 10.40 7.82
N LYS A 39 32.82 9.19 7.28
CA LYS A 39 33.23 8.84 5.92
C LYS A 39 32.01 8.31 5.17
N PRO A 40 31.52 9.04 4.16
CA PRO A 40 30.35 8.59 3.41
C PRO A 40 30.67 7.44 2.46
N SER A 41 29.65 6.64 2.16
CA SER A 41 29.66 5.64 1.09
C SER A 41 29.66 6.34 -0.29
N PRO A 42 30.30 5.75 -1.32
CA PRO A 42 30.16 6.23 -2.70
C PRO A 42 28.72 6.15 -3.23
N ASP A 43 27.86 5.37 -2.58
CA ASP A 43 26.45 5.23 -2.92
C ASP A 43 25.54 6.27 -2.26
N ARG A 44 26.09 7.13 -1.39
CA ARG A 44 25.33 8.23 -0.79
C ARG A 44 25.11 9.35 -1.80
N ILE A 45 23.88 9.87 -1.80
CA ILE A 45 23.48 11.08 -2.52
C ILE A 45 22.81 12.07 -1.55
N GLU A 46 22.66 13.30 -1.95
CA GLU A 46 21.86 14.28 -1.22
C GLU A 46 20.38 13.96 -1.35
N ALA A 47 19.65 13.98 -0.23
CA ALA A 47 18.21 13.78 -0.24
C ALA A 47 17.51 15.02 -0.81
N PHE A 48 16.55 14.81 -1.70
CA PHE A 48 15.83 15.91 -2.36
C PHE A 48 14.76 16.59 -1.48
N CYS A 49 14.35 15.95 -0.37
CA CYS A 49 13.35 16.49 0.53
C CYS A 49 14.00 17.22 1.71
N LYS A 50 13.69 18.50 1.88
CA LYS A 50 14.21 19.32 2.99
C LYS A 50 13.82 18.84 4.40
N TYR A 51 12.82 17.96 4.49
CA TYR A 51 12.36 17.33 5.74
C TYR A 51 12.96 15.94 5.95
N PHE A 52 13.80 15.46 5.03
CA PHE A 52 14.47 14.18 5.20
C PHE A 52 15.29 14.21 6.52
N GLU A 53 15.44 13.07 7.19
CA GLU A 53 16.02 12.88 8.52
C GLU A 53 15.11 13.32 9.68
N LYS A 54 14.28 14.34 9.52
CA LYS A 54 13.33 14.81 10.55
C LYS A 54 11.99 14.12 10.43
N CYS A 55 11.44 14.03 9.21
CA CYS A 55 10.16 13.42 8.92
C CYS A 55 10.25 11.89 8.87
N GLY A 56 9.29 11.19 9.48
CA GLY A 56 9.22 9.73 9.49
C GLY A 56 8.72 9.07 8.20
N GLY A 57 8.35 9.86 7.18
CA GLY A 57 7.72 9.34 5.96
C GLY A 57 8.67 8.65 4.98
N CYS A 58 9.95 9.01 4.97
CA CYS A 58 10.99 8.46 4.10
C CYS A 58 12.25 8.13 4.89
N GLN A 59 12.95 7.05 4.50
CA GLN A 59 14.15 6.58 5.19
C GLN A 59 15.38 6.50 4.29
N LEU A 60 15.21 6.44 2.95
CA LEU A 60 16.24 5.99 2.01
C LEU A 60 16.45 6.94 0.82
N GLN A 61 16.07 8.23 0.95
CA GLN A 61 16.28 9.22 -0.11
C GLN A 61 17.76 9.55 -0.39
N HIS A 62 18.62 9.25 0.57
CA HIS A 62 20.08 9.49 0.50
C HIS A 62 20.85 8.36 -0.18
N TRP A 63 20.16 7.38 -0.76
CA TRP A 63 20.77 6.22 -1.41
C TRP A 63 20.62 6.28 -2.94
N LYS A 64 21.68 6.01 -3.69
CA LYS A 64 21.60 5.83 -5.14
C LYS A 64 20.58 4.76 -5.51
N LEU A 65 19.91 4.96 -6.62
CA LEU A 65 18.77 4.13 -7.01
C LEU A 65 19.13 2.66 -7.21
N GLU A 66 20.23 2.37 -7.90
CA GLU A 66 20.61 1.00 -8.23
C GLU A 66 20.93 0.12 -7.00
N PRO A 67 21.81 0.54 -6.04
CA PRO A 67 22.03 -0.25 -4.83
C PRO A 67 20.78 -0.32 -3.93
N TYR A 68 19.97 0.74 -3.87
CA TYR A 68 18.69 0.71 -3.19
C TYR A 68 17.72 -0.35 -3.76
N GLN A 69 17.62 -0.45 -5.09
CA GLN A 69 16.78 -1.47 -5.74
C GLN A 69 17.31 -2.88 -5.46
N ARG A 70 18.62 -3.11 -5.54
CA ARG A 70 19.22 -4.40 -5.17
C ARG A 70 18.93 -4.78 -3.73
N TRP A 71 19.04 -3.82 -2.82
CA TRP A 71 18.71 -4.04 -1.42
C TRP A 71 17.23 -4.42 -1.23
N LYS A 72 16.28 -3.74 -1.87
CA LYS A 72 14.85 -4.14 -1.80
C LYS A 72 14.61 -5.55 -2.30
N GLN A 73 15.26 -5.95 -3.38
CA GLN A 73 15.19 -7.30 -3.90
C GLN A 73 15.77 -8.32 -2.90
N SER A 74 16.87 -7.98 -2.24
CA SER A 74 17.49 -8.83 -1.23
C SER A 74 16.60 -9.07 0.00
N LEU A 75 15.71 -8.15 0.35
CA LEU A 75 14.73 -8.36 1.42
C LEU A 75 13.81 -9.56 1.12
N ILE A 76 13.39 -9.69 -0.14
CA ILE A 76 12.50 -10.76 -0.59
C ILE A 76 13.26 -12.09 -0.62
N THR A 77 14.42 -12.12 -1.29
CA THR A 77 15.21 -13.35 -1.41
C THR A 77 15.73 -13.85 -0.08
N ALA A 78 16.13 -12.96 0.84
CA ALA A 78 16.53 -13.32 2.19
C ALA A 78 15.37 -13.91 3.03
N ALA A 79 14.15 -13.37 2.86
CA ALA A 79 12.98 -13.92 3.54
C ALA A 79 12.63 -15.33 3.03
N LEU A 80 12.67 -15.56 1.71
CA LEU A 80 12.46 -16.86 1.10
C LEU A 80 13.56 -17.87 1.47
N GLY A 81 14.84 -17.44 1.48
CA GLY A 81 15.97 -18.29 1.86
C GLY A 81 15.87 -18.80 3.30
N LYS A 82 15.34 -17.98 4.25
CA LYS A 82 15.05 -18.43 5.63
C LYS A 82 13.99 -19.53 5.70
N ARG A 83 13.22 -19.73 4.64
CA ARG A 83 12.21 -20.79 4.49
C ARG A 83 12.66 -21.93 3.56
N GLY A 84 13.94 -21.96 3.19
CA GLY A 84 14.48 -23.00 2.30
C GLY A 84 14.04 -22.85 0.84
N ILE A 85 13.53 -21.68 0.43
CA ILE A 85 13.14 -21.41 -0.95
C ILE A 85 14.25 -20.57 -1.60
N GLU A 86 15.01 -21.21 -2.49
CA GLU A 86 15.96 -20.50 -3.35
C GLU A 86 15.21 -19.84 -4.50
N ALA A 87 15.30 -18.51 -4.59
CA ALA A 87 14.64 -17.75 -5.62
C ALA A 87 15.42 -16.48 -6.00
N THR A 88 15.25 -16.06 -7.24
CA THR A 88 15.79 -14.82 -7.77
C THR A 88 14.64 -13.92 -8.18
N VAL A 89 14.69 -12.64 -7.80
CA VAL A 89 13.76 -11.64 -8.31
C VAL A 89 14.07 -11.40 -9.78
N SER A 90 13.16 -11.84 -10.66
CA SER A 90 13.34 -11.78 -12.11
C SER A 90 13.16 -10.37 -12.70
N LYS A 91 12.38 -9.53 -12.00
CA LYS A 91 12.05 -8.16 -12.43
C LYS A 91 11.87 -7.25 -11.22
N PHE A 92 12.37 -6.02 -11.34
CA PHE A 92 12.08 -4.92 -10.42
C PHE A 92 11.35 -3.81 -11.17
N ILE A 93 10.19 -3.38 -10.68
CA ILE A 93 9.39 -2.32 -11.27
C ILE A 93 9.37 -1.13 -10.32
N ASP A 94 9.93 0.01 -10.76
CA ASP A 94 9.71 1.30 -10.11
C ASP A 94 8.29 1.77 -10.43
N ALA A 95 7.39 1.61 -9.49
CA ALA A 95 5.98 1.92 -9.63
C ALA A 95 5.56 3.17 -8.85
N HIS A 96 6.51 4.06 -8.56
CA HIS A 96 6.22 5.34 -7.91
C HIS A 96 5.36 6.24 -8.81
N GLY A 97 5.65 6.27 -10.12
CA GLY A 97 4.91 7.06 -11.10
C GLY A 97 4.84 8.54 -10.71
N ALA A 98 3.64 9.11 -10.78
CA ALA A 98 3.39 10.50 -10.40
C ALA A 98 3.40 10.73 -8.87
N GLY A 99 3.60 9.70 -8.06
CA GLY A 99 3.62 9.79 -6.61
C GLY A 99 2.43 9.12 -5.93
N ARG A 100 2.41 9.21 -4.60
CA ARG A 100 1.36 8.61 -3.78
C ARG A 100 0.06 9.35 -3.94
N ARG A 101 -1.03 8.59 -4.18
CA ARG A 101 -2.40 9.12 -4.29
C ARG A 101 -3.17 9.11 -2.97
N ARG A 102 -2.54 8.70 -1.86
CA ARG A 102 -3.12 8.70 -0.51
C ARG A 102 -2.10 9.19 0.49
N VAL A 103 -2.58 9.99 1.44
CA VAL A 103 -1.77 10.49 2.55
C VAL A 103 -2.66 10.75 3.77
N SER A 104 -2.14 10.50 4.96
CA SER A 104 -2.73 10.94 6.22
C SER A 104 -1.77 11.90 6.91
N LEU A 105 -2.26 13.08 7.26
CA LEU A 105 -1.52 14.12 7.97
C LEU A 105 -2.06 14.22 9.39
N HIS A 106 -1.15 14.35 10.35
CA HIS A 106 -1.49 14.75 11.70
C HIS A 106 -1.62 16.27 11.76
N VAL A 107 -2.65 16.77 12.44
CA VAL A 107 -2.89 18.19 12.63
C VAL A 107 -2.97 18.46 14.13
N ARG A 108 -2.22 19.45 14.60
CA ARG A 108 -2.23 19.89 16.01
C ARG A 108 -2.43 21.38 16.08
N ARG A 109 -3.20 21.82 17.07
CA ARG A 109 -3.47 23.23 17.32
C ARG A 109 -2.99 23.62 18.73
N LYS A 110 -1.98 24.45 18.78
CA LYS A 110 -1.45 24.97 20.05
C LYS A 110 -1.37 26.49 19.99
N GLU A 111 -1.94 27.17 21.00
CA GLU A 111 -1.87 28.64 21.17
C GLU A 111 -2.32 29.42 19.91
N GLY A 112 -3.32 28.87 19.19
CA GLY A 112 -3.83 29.48 17.96
C GLY A 112 -3.06 29.12 16.68
N VAL A 113 -1.88 28.56 16.79
CA VAL A 113 -1.08 28.07 15.65
C VAL A 113 -1.52 26.67 15.29
N VAL A 114 -1.73 26.42 14.00
CA VAL A 114 -2.09 25.12 13.45
C VAL A 114 -0.92 24.56 12.64
N THR A 115 -0.41 23.40 13.05
CA THR A 115 0.64 22.67 12.37
C THR A 115 0.06 21.41 11.72
N ALA A 116 0.58 21.02 10.55
CA ALA A 116 0.16 19.83 9.82
C ALA A 116 1.35 19.11 9.20
N GLY A 117 1.42 17.78 9.37
CA GLY A 117 2.51 17.00 8.81
C GLY A 117 2.57 15.56 9.27
N PHE A 118 3.78 15.05 9.40
CA PHE A 118 4.04 13.68 9.81
C PHE A 118 4.78 13.64 11.15
N MET A 119 4.63 12.54 11.87
CA MET A 119 5.43 12.33 13.09
C MET A 119 6.90 12.12 12.72
N ALA A 120 7.78 12.60 13.60
CA ALA A 120 9.19 12.23 13.56
C ALA A 120 9.33 10.72 13.76
N PRO A 121 10.38 10.09 13.23
CA PRO A 121 10.54 8.65 13.29
C PRO A 121 10.61 8.13 14.72
N ARG A 122 9.78 7.14 15.04
CA ARG A 122 9.69 6.51 16.40
C ARG A 122 9.40 7.53 17.51
N SER A 123 8.67 8.60 17.17
CA SER A 123 8.34 9.70 18.08
C SER A 123 6.89 10.16 17.87
N HIS A 124 6.36 10.87 18.84
CA HIS A 124 5.08 11.59 18.76
C HIS A 124 5.27 13.09 18.46
N GLU A 125 6.49 13.50 18.13
CA GLU A 125 6.79 14.86 17.70
C GLU A 125 6.27 15.08 16.28
N LEU A 126 5.41 16.09 16.11
CA LEU A 126 4.90 16.46 14.79
C LEU A 126 5.92 17.35 14.05
N ILE A 127 6.33 16.89 12.89
CA ILE A 127 7.14 17.69 11.96
C ILE A 127 6.17 18.44 11.06
N ASP A 128 6.10 19.77 11.26
CA ASP A 128 5.29 20.64 10.41
C ASP A 128 5.90 20.74 9.01
N ILE A 129 5.09 20.48 7.99
CA ILE A 129 5.55 20.49 6.60
C ILE A 129 4.69 21.40 5.74
N ASP A 130 5.28 22.07 4.76
CA ASP A 130 4.54 22.84 3.75
C ASP A 130 4.25 22.02 2.49
N GLN A 131 5.09 21.02 2.17
CA GLN A 131 4.95 20.17 1.00
C GLN A 131 5.54 18.78 1.24
N CYS A 132 5.09 17.82 0.47
CA CYS A 132 5.65 16.46 0.46
C CYS A 132 5.90 16.02 -1.00
N PRO A 133 7.17 15.97 -1.46
CA PRO A 133 7.49 15.74 -2.86
C PRO A 133 7.26 14.29 -3.34
N VAL A 134 6.86 13.37 -2.44
CA VAL A 134 6.49 11.99 -2.81
C VAL A 134 5.01 11.81 -3.09
N LEU A 135 4.20 12.87 -2.94
CA LEU A 135 2.77 12.85 -3.23
C LEU A 135 2.51 13.15 -4.71
N ALA A 136 1.42 12.59 -5.22
CA ALA A 136 0.92 12.92 -6.55
C ALA A 136 0.51 14.41 -6.64
N PRO A 137 0.59 15.05 -7.81
CA PRO A 137 0.25 16.47 -7.98
C PRO A 137 -1.15 16.84 -7.48
N ALA A 138 -2.12 15.93 -7.58
CA ALA A 138 -3.46 16.11 -7.04
C ALA A 138 -3.50 16.32 -5.51
N LEU A 139 -2.45 15.98 -4.80
CA LEU A 139 -2.28 16.16 -3.36
C LEU A 139 -1.33 17.31 -2.98
N ALA A 140 -0.98 18.19 -3.91
CA ALA A 140 -0.01 19.25 -3.65
C ALA A 140 -0.41 20.19 -2.49
N ASN A 141 -1.71 20.49 -2.34
CA ASN A 141 -2.24 21.47 -1.37
C ASN A 141 -2.79 20.84 -0.08
N VAL A 142 -2.55 19.56 0.15
CA VAL A 142 -3.16 18.84 1.30
C VAL A 142 -2.74 19.38 2.67
N THR A 143 -1.54 19.93 2.78
CA THR A 143 -1.06 20.54 4.04
C THR A 143 -1.82 21.82 4.37
N GLU A 144 -2.12 22.66 3.37
CA GLU A 144 -2.94 23.86 3.53
C GLU A 144 -4.39 23.50 3.88
N ILE A 145 -4.97 22.52 3.17
CA ILE A 145 -6.33 22.02 3.45
C ILE A 145 -6.40 21.46 4.87
N ALA A 146 -5.41 20.66 5.29
CA ALA A 146 -5.33 20.10 6.63
C ALA A 146 -5.30 21.18 7.71
N ARG A 147 -4.50 22.25 7.52
CA ARG A 147 -4.46 23.40 8.45
C ARG A 147 -5.79 24.13 8.52
N LYS A 148 -6.47 24.37 7.40
CA LYS A 148 -7.80 25.00 7.36
C LYS A 148 -8.82 24.17 8.14
N LEU A 149 -8.82 22.85 7.97
CA LEU A 149 -9.67 21.93 8.73
C LEU A 149 -9.32 21.96 10.23
N GLY A 150 -8.05 21.87 10.58
CA GLY A 150 -7.57 21.91 11.96
C GLY A 150 -7.90 23.25 12.68
N ALA A 151 -7.90 24.36 11.96
CA ALA A 151 -8.31 25.66 12.52
C ALA A 151 -9.77 25.65 13.03
N LYS A 152 -10.62 24.80 12.47
CA LYS A 152 -12.03 24.65 12.88
C LYS A 152 -12.26 23.47 13.83
N LEU A 153 -11.55 22.36 13.59
CA LEU A 153 -11.78 21.09 14.29
C LEU A 153 -10.87 20.90 15.51
N GLY A 154 -9.75 21.63 15.58
CA GLY A 154 -8.69 21.38 16.55
C GLY A 154 -7.79 20.22 16.14
N ASP A 155 -7.29 19.48 17.11
CA ASP A 155 -6.43 18.32 16.90
C ASP A 155 -7.20 17.21 16.16
N CYS A 156 -6.63 16.75 15.06
CA CYS A 156 -7.24 15.72 14.21
C CYS A 156 -6.20 15.05 13.32
N ASP A 157 -6.60 13.92 12.73
CA ASP A 157 -5.87 13.29 11.65
C ASP A 157 -6.70 13.43 10.36
N VAL A 158 -6.08 13.91 9.29
CA VAL A 158 -6.75 14.15 8.01
C VAL A 158 -6.18 13.24 6.95
N SER A 159 -7.03 12.36 6.43
CA SER A 159 -6.69 11.44 5.35
C SER A 159 -7.22 11.97 4.03
N PHE A 160 -6.35 12.03 3.04
CA PHE A 160 -6.64 12.47 1.68
C PHE A 160 -6.49 11.32 0.71
N THR A 161 -7.43 11.20 -0.22
CA THR A 161 -7.37 10.26 -1.33
C THR A 161 -7.63 11.00 -2.62
N ALA A 162 -6.66 10.96 -3.55
CA ALA A 162 -6.85 11.45 -4.90
C ALA A 162 -7.59 10.38 -5.71
N ALA A 163 -8.89 10.57 -5.91
CA ALA A 163 -9.69 9.80 -6.85
C ALA A 163 -9.49 10.34 -8.29
N ASP A 164 -9.94 9.61 -9.31
CA ASP A 164 -9.76 10.04 -10.70
C ASP A 164 -10.52 11.35 -11.01
N ASN A 165 -11.60 11.61 -10.27
CA ASN A 165 -12.46 12.78 -10.47
C ASN A 165 -12.30 13.86 -9.39
N GLY A 166 -11.39 13.74 -8.43
CA GLY A 166 -11.11 14.78 -7.44
C GLY A 166 -10.68 14.24 -6.06
N LEU A 167 -10.78 15.08 -5.05
CA LEU A 167 -10.21 14.84 -3.72
C LEU A 167 -11.27 14.37 -2.72
N ASP A 168 -11.05 13.19 -2.15
CA ASP A 168 -11.82 12.63 -1.03
C ASP A 168 -11.09 12.86 0.28
N VAL A 169 -11.76 13.42 1.29
CA VAL A 169 -11.18 13.79 2.56
C VAL A 169 -11.94 13.14 3.72
N SER A 170 -11.21 12.44 4.57
CA SER A 170 -11.71 11.84 5.80
C SER A 170 -10.94 12.38 7.00
N VAL A 171 -11.66 12.91 7.98
CA VAL A 171 -11.08 13.47 9.21
C VAL A 171 -11.43 12.60 10.40
N LYS A 172 -10.41 12.25 11.18
CA LYS A 172 -10.57 11.68 12.51
C LYS A 172 -10.31 12.79 13.54
N ALA A 173 -11.37 13.44 13.98
CA ALA A 173 -11.31 14.50 14.99
C ALA A 173 -11.29 13.89 16.40
N GLU A 174 -10.47 14.44 17.30
CA GLU A 174 -10.42 14.01 18.71
C GLU A 174 -11.70 14.39 19.46
N ARG A 175 -12.34 15.51 19.07
CA ARG A 175 -13.58 16.00 19.68
C ARG A 175 -14.79 15.59 18.84
N LYS A 176 -15.90 15.30 19.54
CA LYS A 176 -17.19 15.14 18.89
C LYS A 176 -17.60 16.49 18.28
N ILE A 177 -18.01 16.48 17.02
CA ILE A 177 -18.52 17.66 16.32
C ILE A 177 -19.98 17.85 16.72
N ALA A 178 -20.34 19.04 17.15
CA ALA A 178 -21.72 19.36 17.44
C ALA A 178 -22.53 19.52 16.15
N ASP A 179 -23.76 19.02 16.11
CA ASP A 179 -24.63 19.07 14.92
C ASP A 179 -24.78 20.49 14.34
N ALA A 180 -24.81 21.51 15.22
CA ALA A 180 -24.86 22.92 14.82
C ALA A 180 -23.62 23.40 14.01
N GLN A 181 -22.50 22.66 14.03
CA GLN A 181 -21.28 22.99 13.29
C GLN A 181 -21.28 22.34 11.88
N LEU A 182 -22.03 21.26 11.67
CA LEU A 182 -22.03 20.50 10.42
C LEU A 182 -22.35 21.35 9.19
N PRO A 183 -23.36 22.28 9.19
CA PRO A 183 -23.63 23.13 8.04
C PRO A 183 -22.45 24.04 7.66
N LYS A 184 -21.73 24.57 8.68
CA LYS A 184 -20.53 25.40 8.43
C LYS A 184 -19.35 24.58 7.92
N LEU A 185 -19.23 23.31 8.31
CA LEU A 185 -18.20 22.41 7.81
C LEU A 185 -18.53 21.90 6.41
N ALA A 186 -19.79 21.77 6.05
CA ALA A 186 -20.23 21.41 4.71
C ALA A 186 -19.81 22.44 3.65
N THR A 187 -19.69 23.74 4.00
CA THR A 187 -19.20 24.77 3.07
C THR A 187 -17.76 24.52 2.63
N PHE A 188 -16.95 23.84 3.47
CA PHE A 188 -15.57 23.50 3.12
C PHE A 188 -15.45 22.61 1.90
N VAL A 189 -16.48 21.80 1.58
CA VAL A 189 -16.46 20.96 0.39
C VAL A 189 -16.33 21.84 -0.87
N SER A 190 -17.08 22.92 -0.93
CA SER A 190 -17.00 23.89 -2.02
C SER A 190 -15.74 24.76 -1.93
N GLU A 191 -15.48 25.34 -0.76
CA GLU A 191 -14.36 26.27 -0.53
C GLU A 191 -12.99 25.64 -0.82
N LEU A 192 -12.85 24.33 -0.54
CA LEU A 192 -11.60 23.59 -0.71
C LEU A 192 -11.60 22.69 -1.96
N ASN A 193 -12.64 22.80 -2.80
CA ASN A 193 -12.82 21.99 -4.01
C ASN A 193 -12.67 20.47 -3.75
N LEU A 194 -13.38 19.99 -2.72
CA LEU A 194 -13.41 18.57 -2.37
C LEU A 194 -14.57 17.87 -3.06
N LEU A 195 -14.42 16.59 -3.40
CA LEU A 195 -15.55 15.76 -3.81
C LEU A 195 -16.40 15.37 -2.60
N ARG A 196 -15.74 14.98 -1.52
CA ARG A 196 -16.37 14.51 -0.30
C ARG A 196 -15.57 14.91 0.92
N LEU A 197 -16.27 15.26 1.99
CA LEU A 197 -15.73 15.43 3.33
C LEU A 197 -16.52 14.56 4.29
N SER A 198 -15.82 13.66 4.98
CA SER A 198 -16.36 12.89 6.10
C SER A 198 -15.58 13.17 7.38
N ILE A 199 -16.27 13.18 8.53
CA ILE A 199 -15.65 13.42 9.85
C ILE A 199 -16.13 12.32 10.78
N ASN A 200 -15.18 11.60 11.41
CA ASN A 200 -15.46 10.47 12.31
C ASN A 200 -16.39 9.41 11.69
N GLY A 201 -16.28 9.20 10.37
CA GLY A 201 -17.10 8.24 9.62
C GLY A 201 -18.44 8.79 9.13
N GLU A 202 -18.86 9.98 9.57
CA GLU A 202 -20.11 10.63 9.13
C GLU A 202 -19.87 11.51 7.90
N LEU A 203 -20.76 11.46 6.93
CA LEU A 203 -20.73 12.32 5.75
C LEU A 203 -21.14 13.74 6.15
N VAL A 204 -20.24 14.71 5.94
CA VAL A 204 -20.48 16.12 6.24
C VAL A 204 -20.90 16.90 4.98
N GLY A 205 -20.30 16.58 3.84
CA GLY A 205 -20.65 17.23 2.58
C GLY A 205 -20.10 16.47 1.38
N ILE A 206 -20.77 16.63 0.24
CA ILE A 206 -20.45 15.92 -0.99
C ILE A 206 -20.82 16.79 -2.20
N HIS A 207 -19.90 16.91 -3.16
CA HIS A 207 -20.11 17.46 -4.50
C HIS A 207 -20.19 16.38 -5.56
N GLY A 208 -19.60 15.21 -5.30
CA GLY A 208 -19.59 14.10 -6.22
C GLY A 208 -19.04 12.84 -5.54
N LEU A 209 -19.35 11.69 -6.08
CA LEU A 209 -18.87 10.43 -5.56
C LEU A 209 -17.42 10.19 -6.02
N PRO A 210 -16.44 10.10 -5.11
CA PRO A 210 -15.09 9.76 -5.47
C PRO A 210 -15.06 8.43 -6.22
N SER A 211 -14.40 8.36 -7.37
CA SER A 211 -14.43 7.19 -8.24
C SER A 211 -13.06 6.87 -8.83
N ILE A 212 -12.82 5.59 -9.10
CA ILE A 212 -11.60 5.06 -9.70
C ILE A 212 -11.97 4.15 -10.87
N ALA A 213 -11.34 4.34 -12.01
CA ALA A 213 -11.43 3.46 -13.15
C ALA A 213 -10.54 2.21 -12.95
N MET A 214 -11.11 1.03 -13.15
CA MET A 214 -10.44 -0.26 -13.04
C MET A 214 -10.80 -1.14 -14.24
N GLY A 215 -9.93 -1.16 -15.26
CA GLY A 215 -10.28 -1.76 -16.55
C GLY A 215 -11.48 -1.05 -17.18
N LYS A 216 -12.50 -1.80 -17.58
CA LYS A 216 -13.76 -1.24 -18.13
C LYS A 216 -14.70 -0.70 -17.07
N GLY A 217 -14.50 -1.04 -15.79
CA GLY A 217 -15.37 -0.63 -14.70
C GLY A 217 -14.94 0.67 -14.04
N VAL A 218 -15.91 1.34 -13.39
CA VAL A 218 -15.67 2.48 -12.54
C VAL A 218 -16.26 2.18 -11.16
N VAL A 219 -15.41 2.20 -10.13
CA VAL A 219 -15.81 1.94 -8.75
C VAL A 219 -15.98 3.25 -8.00
N GLN A 220 -17.15 3.45 -7.39
CA GLN A 220 -17.38 4.54 -6.45
C GLN A 220 -16.77 4.16 -5.09
N LEU A 221 -15.85 4.99 -4.58
CA LEU A 221 -15.10 4.67 -3.37
C LEU A 221 -15.97 4.83 -2.11
N PRO A 222 -16.14 3.80 -1.31
CA PRO A 222 -16.62 3.96 0.06
C PRO A 222 -15.67 4.87 0.87
N PRO A 223 -16.15 5.61 1.88
CA PRO A 223 -15.30 6.38 2.76
C PRO A 223 -14.21 5.51 3.40
N GLY A 224 -12.95 5.94 3.33
CA GLY A 224 -11.83 5.23 3.93
C GLY A 224 -11.36 3.97 3.22
N SER A 225 -11.87 3.66 2.02
CA SER A 225 -11.47 2.48 1.25
C SER A 225 -9.96 2.40 1.03
N PHE A 226 -9.45 1.18 1.07
CA PHE A 226 -8.07 0.91 0.69
C PHE A 226 -7.88 1.11 -0.82
N LEU A 227 -6.78 1.73 -1.19
CA LEU A 227 -6.25 1.80 -2.55
C LEU A 227 -4.75 1.52 -2.51
N GLN A 228 -4.21 0.97 -3.58
CA GLN A 228 -2.76 0.88 -3.77
C GLN A 228 -2.11 2.28 -3.68
N ALA A 229 -0.91 2.38 -3.15
CA ALA A 229 -0.28 3.66 -2.77
C ALA A 229 -0.11 4.61 -3.95
N THR A 230 0.12 4.08 -5.15
CA THR A 230 0.24 4.84 -6.39
C THR A 230 -0.66 4.25 -7.49
N LYS A 231 -1.05 5.06 -8.47
CA LYS A 231 -1.78 4.58 -9.65
C LYS A 231 -0.91 3.62 -10.46
N SER A 232 0.36 3.97 -10.69
CA SER A 232 1.33 3.12 -11.39
C SER A 232 1.57 1.78 -10.67
N GLY A 233 1.50 1.76 -9.33
CA GLY A 233 1.58 0.53 -8.54
C GLY A 233 0.40 -0.39 -8.81
N GLU A 234 -0.82 0.14 -8.77
CA GLU A 234 -2.02 -0.63 -9.09
C GLU A 234 -2.00 -1.18 -10.52
N GLU A 235 -1.58 -0.37 -11.49
CA GLU A 235 -1.47 -0.78 -12.89
C GLU A 235 -0.41 -1.88 -13.07
N ALA A 236 0.77 -1.72 -12.45
CA ALA A 236 1.84 -2.70 -12.51
C ALA A 236 1.45 -4.04 -11.87
N LEU A 237 0.86 -4.00 -10.66
CA LEU A 237 0.37 -5.19 -9.98
C LEU A 237 -0.70 -5.90 -10.80
N SER A 238 -1.67 -5.15 -11.33
CA SER A 238 -2.75 -5.71 -12.16
C SER A 238 -2.21 -6.34 -13.46
N GLY A 239 -1.23 -5.68 -14.11
CA GLY A 239 -0.58 -6.21 -15.30
C GLY A 239 0.14 -7.53 -15.04
N LEU A 240 0.91 -7.61 -13.94
CA LEU A 240 1.61 -8.84 -13.54
C LEU A 240 0.65 -9.97 -13.17
N VAL A 241 -0.45 -9.65 -12.50
CA VAL A 241 -1.50 -10.62 -12.18
C VAL A 241 -2.11 -11.17 -13.46
N LEU A 242 -2.53 -10.30 -14.39
CA LEU A 242 -3.12 -10.74 -15.67
C LEU A 242 -2.14 -11.58 -16.50
N GLU A 243 -0.86 -11.18 -16.55
CA GLU A 243 0.20 -11.95 -17.23
C GLU A 243 0.33 -13.35 -16.62
N SER A 244 0.35 -13.46 -15.30
CA SER A 244 0.49 -14.72 -14.57
C SER A 244 -0.73 -15.64 -14.71
N LEU A 245 -1.93 -15.09 -14.87
CA LEU A 245 -3.16 -15.87 -15.06
C LEU A 245 -3.25 -16.50 -16.47
N GLY A 246 -2.57 -15.93 -17.45
CA GLY A 246 -2.52 -16.45 -18.82
C GLY A 246 -3.90 -16.68 -19.44
N LYS A 247 -4.23 -17.94 -19.76
CA LYS A 247 -5.51 -18.34 -20.41
C LYS A 247 -6.57 -18.87 -19.44
N SER A 248 -6.43 -18.65 -18.16
CA SER A 248 -7.40 -19.08 -17.14
C SER A 248 -8.81 -18.55 -17.46
N LYS A 249 -9.82 -19.39 -17.30
CA LYS A 249 -11.23 -19.09 -17.63
C LYS A 249 -12.08 -18.82 -16.42
N SER A 250 -11.64 -19.29 -15.25
CA SER A 250 -12.31 -19.15 -13.95
C SER A 250 -11.29 -18.84 -12.87
N VAL A 251 -11.44 -17.71 -12.17
CA VAL A 251 -10.45 -17.18 -11.24
C VAL A 251 -11.12 -16.82 -9.91
N ALA A 252 -10.49 -17.20 -8.79
CA ALA A 252 -10.82 -16.69 -7.47
C ALA A 252 -9.89 -15.51 -7.12
N ASP A 253 -10.45 -14.33 -6.86
CA ASP A 253 -9.74 -13.13 -6.39
C ASP A 253 -10.04 -12.95 -4.89
N LEU A 254 -9.07 -13.31 -4.05
CA LEU A 254 -9.19 -13.40 -2.60
C LEU A 254 -8.51 -12.22 -1.93
N PHE A 255 -9.21 -11.60 -0.96
CA PHE A 255 -8.85 -10.29 -0.38
C PHE A 255 -8.96 -9.16 -1.42
N CYS A 256 -10.02 -9.22 -2.22
CA CYS A 256 -10.16 -8.40 -3.43
C CYS A 256 -10.38 -6.90 -3.18
N GLY A 257 -10.72 -6.48 -1.96
CA GLY A 257 -11.06 -5.11 -1.64
C GLY A 257 -12.17 -4.57 -2.56
N ILE A 258 -11.93 -3.41 -3.17
CA ILE A 258 -12.84 -2.80 -4.17
C ILE A 258 -12.69 -3.38 -5.59
N GLY A 259 -11.87 -4.42 -5.78
CA GLY A 259 -11.77 -5.21 -7.01
C GLY A 259 -10.79 -4.72 -8.07
N PRO A 260 -9.60 -4.19 -7.75
CA PRO A 260 -8.64 -3.72 -8.74
C PRO A 260 -8.18 -4.82 -9.70
N PHE A 261 -8.08 -6.06 -9.23
CA PHE A 261 -7.80 -7.22 -10.07
C PHE A 261 -9.09 -7.81 -10.67
N ALA A 262 -10.11 -8.04 -9.83
CA ALA A 262 -11.35 -8.69 -10.22
C ALA A 262 -11.99 -8.07 -11.48
N LEU A 263 -12.13 -6.75 -11.55
CA LEU A 263 -12.75 -6.06 -12.69
C LEU A 263 -11.94 -6.22 -13.98
N ARG A 264 -10.61 -6.15 -13.89
CA ARG A 264 -9.74 -6.34 -15.06
C ARG A 264 -9.73 -7.79 -15.54
N ILE A 265 -9.73 -8.75 -14.61
CA ILE A 265 -9.81 -10.19 -14.92
C ILE A 265 -11.15 -10.53 -15.55
N ALA A 266 -12.24 -9.92 -15.08
CA ALA A 266 -13.57 -10.14 -15.61
C ALA A 266 -13.72 -9.75 -17.09
N GLU A 267 -12.82 -8.98 -17.67
CA GLU A 267 -12.78 -8.75 -19.12
C GLU A 267 -12.50 -10.04 -19.91
N HIS A 268 -11.86 -11.03 -19.30
CA HIS A 268 -11.37 -12.25 -19.98
C HIS A 268 -11.87 -13.57 -19.36
N ALA A 269 -12.10 -13.61 -18.05
CA ALA A 269 -12.44 -14.80 -17.29
C ALA A 269 -13.64 -14.58 -16.34
N LYS A 270 -14.29 -15.67 -15.91
CA LYS A 270 -15.26 -15.64 -14.81
C LYS A 270 -14.50 -15.42 -13.50
N VAL A 271 -15.07 -14.63 -12.59
CA VAL A 271 -14.42 -14.27 -11.33
C VAL A 271 -15.35 -14.52 -10.14
N LEU A 272 -14.79 -15.07 -9.07
CA LEU A 272 -15.28 -14.90 -7.70
C LEU A 272 -14.37 -13.92 -7.00
N ALA A 273 -14.90 -12.81 -6.50
CA ALA A 273 -14.20 -11.80 -5.73
C ALA A 273 -14.68 -11.82 -4.27
N ALA A 274 -13.79 -12.12 -3.33
CA ALA A 274 -14.14 -12.28 -1.91
C ALA A 274 -13.28 -11.37 -1.01
N ASP A 275 -13.94 -10.69 -0.08
CA ASP A 275 -13.31 -9.85 0.94
C ASP A 275 -14.22 -9.71 2.17
N SER A 276 -13.64 -9.39 3.32
CA SER A 276 -14.39 -9.11 4.56
C SER A 276 -14.97 -7.69 4.62
N ASP A 277 -14.46 -6.75 3.82
CA ASP A 277 -14.90 -5.35 3.77
C ASP A 277 -16.24 -5.23 3.03
N LYS A 278 -17.34 -5.24 3.79
CA LYS A 278 -18.71 -5.15 3.24
C LYS A 278 -18.92 -3.91 2.36
N PRO A 279 -18.51 -2.68 2.75
CA PRO A 279 -18.57 -1.50 1.90
C PRO A 279 -17.82 -1.67 0.58
N ALA A 280 -16.61 -2.23 0.60
CA ALA A 280 -15.81 -2.47 -0.59
C ALA A 280 -16.49 -3.47 -1.55
N ILE A 281 -16.98 -4.58 -1.02
CA ILE A 281 -17.73 -5.58 -1.79
C ILE A 281 -19.02 -5.00 -2.38
N ALA A 282 -19.75 -4.18 -1.63
CA ALA A 282 -20.96 -3.52 -2.14
C ALA A 282 -20.63 -2.56 -3.29
N ALA A 283 -19.55 -1.78 -3.19
CA ALA A 283 -19.08 -0.89 -4.23
C ALA A 283 -18.65 -1.66 -5.50
N LEU A 284 -17.91 -2.75 -5.34
CA LEU A 284 -17.54 -3.65 -6.43
C LEU A 284 -18.79 -4.25 -7.11
N ALA A 285 -19.75 -4.76 -6.32
CA ALA A 285 -20.99 -5.32 -6.86
C ALA A 285 -21.81 -4.28 -7.64
N GLN A 286 -21.81 -3.01 -7.21
CA GLN A 286 -22.44 -1.92 -7.94
C GLN A 286 -21.68 -1.65 -9.26
N ALA A 287 -20.37 -1.56 -9.23
CA ALA A 287 -19.54 -1.36 -10.42
C ALA A 287 -19.77 -2.48 -11.46
N VAL A 288 -19.85 -3.73 -11.01
CA VAL A 288 -20.12 -4.89 -11.87
C VAL A 288 -21.46 -4.74 -12.59
N ARG A 289 -22.53 -4.32 -11.89
CA ARG A 289 -23.86 -4.10 -12.51
C ARG A 289 -23.86 -3.02 -13.59
N LEU A 290 -22.97 -2.02 -13.45
CA LEU A 290 -22.88 -0.89 -14.36
C LEU A 290 -21.88 -1.11 -15.50
N THR A 291 -21.03 -2.14 -15.41
CA THR A 291 -19.99 -2.41 -16.39
C THR A 291 -20.47 -3.40 -17.45
N THR A 292 -20.42 -2.99 -18.71
CA THR A 292 -20.76 -3.86 -19.84
C THR A 292 -19.51 -4.53 -20.45
N GLY A 293 -19.69 -5.66 -21.13
CA GLY A 293 -18.61 -6.33 -21.86
C GLY A 293 -17.58 -7.02 -20.95
N ILE A 294 -17.99 -7.44 -19.74
CA ILE A 294 -17.21 -8.30 -18.84
C ILE A 294 -17.87 -9.68 -18.70
N LYS A 295 -17.07 -10.68 -18.32
CA LYS A 295 -17.54 -12.01 -17.97
C LYS A 295 -18.21 -11.98 -16.58
N PRO A 296 -19.00 -13.00 -16.23
CA PRO A 296 -19.63 -13.07 -14.91
C PRO A 296 -18.62 -12.86 -13.78
N LEU A 297 -18.92 -11.88 -12.91
CA LEU A 297 -18.17 -11.59 -11.70
C LEU A 297 -19.14 -11.68 -10.52
N ARG A 298 -18.92 -12.66 -9.64
CA ARG A 298 -19.64 -12.85 -8.39
C ARG A 298 -18.84 -12.22 -7.25
N THR A 299 -19.50 -11.49 -6.38
CA THR A 299 -18.88 -10.89 -5.18
C THR A 299 -19.37 -11.60 -3.93
N GLU A 300 -18.50 -11.79 -2.96
CA GLU A 300 -18.81 -12.45 -1.69
C GLU A 300 -18.20 -11.69 -0.51
N VAL A 301 -19.01 -11.43 0.53
CA VAL A 301 -18.50 -10.91 1.80
C VAL A 301 -18.06 -12.09 2.64
N ARG A 302 -16.76 -12.26 2.85
CA ARG A 302 -16.19 -13.40 3.58
C ARG A 302 -14.90 -13.04 4.30
N ASP A 303 -14.81 -13.36 5.58
CA ASP A 303 -13.58 -13.21 6.36
C ASP A 303 -12.63 -14.38 6.07
N LEU A 304 -11.80 -14.22 5.04
CA LEU A 304 -10.88 -15.26 4.57
C LEU A 304 -9.77 -15.60 5.58
N MET A 305 -9.57 -14.78 6.60
CA MET A 305 -8.66 -15.10 7.71
C MET A 305 -9.24 -16.17 8.64
N ARG A 306 -10.57 -16.18 8.82
CA ARG A 306 -11.31 -17.11 9.69
C ARG A 306 -11.98 -18.22 8.91
N GLU A 307 -12.51 -17.88 7.74
CA GLU A 307 -13.30 -18.76 6.86
C GLU A 307 -12.68 -18.79 5.45
N PRO A 308 -11.47 -19.38 5.29
CA PRO A 308 -10.84 -19.46 3.97
C PRO A 308 -11.71 -20.27 2.99
N LEU A 309 -11.60 -19.97 1.68
CA LEU A 309 -12.15 -20.85 0.66
C LEU A 309 -11.47 -22.21 0.77
N VAL A 310 -12.24 -23.25 1.07
CA VAL A 310 -11.69 -24.60 1.24
C VAL A 310 -11.35 -25.24 -0.11
N ALA A 311 -10.47 -26.24 -0.10
CA ALA A 311 -9.98 -26.90 -1.31
C ALA A 311 -11.12 -27.46 -2.19
N SER A 312 -12.27 -27.85 -1.62
CA SER A 312 -13.44 -28.30 -2.37
C SER A 312 -14.15 -27.16 -3.11
N GLU A 313 -14.23 -25.96 -2.52
CA GLU A 313 -14.80 -24.77 -3.18
C GLU A 313 -13.86 -24.28 -4.29
N LEU A 314 -12.54 -24.41 -4.10
CA LEU A 314 -11.52 -24.00 -5.07
C LEU A 314 -11.50 -24.87 -6.35
N LYS A 315 -12.19 -26.01 -6.39
CA LYS A 315 -12.21 -26.91 -7.57
C LYS A 315 -12.83 -26.27 -8.82
N GLU A 316 -13.68 -25.27 -8.67
CA GLU A 316 -14.34 -24.59 -9.79
C GLU A 316 -13.43 -23.56 -10.51
N PHE A 317 -12.19 -23.30 -9.98
CA PHE A 317 -11.29 -22.28 -10.48
C PHE A 317 -10.05 -22.89 -11.13
N ASP A 318 -9.66 -22.33 -12.28
CA ASP A 318 -8.38 -22.62 -12.94
C ASP A 318 -7.21 -21.98 -12.21
N ALA A 319 -7.44 -20.77 -11.66
CA ALA A 319 -6.45 -19.98 -10.96
C ALA A 319 -7.03 -19.29 -9.73
N ALA A 320 -6.16 -18.94 -8.79
CA ALA A 320 -6.50 -18.13 -7.63
C ALA A 320 -5.45 -17.03 -7.41
N ILE A 321 -5.92 -15.86 -7.01
CA ILE A 321 -5.08 -14.74 -6.57
C ILE A 321 -5.39 -14.50 -5.10
N PHE A 322 -4.38 -14.10 -4.33
CA PHE A 322 -4.59 -13.59 -2.99
C PHE A 322 -3.64 -12.42 -2.71
N ASP A 323 -4.23 -11.29 -2.23
CA ASP A 323 -3.55 -10.04 -1.85
C ASP A 323 -3.89 -9.70 -0.39
N PRO A 324 -3.40 -10.47 0.59
CA PRO A 324 -3.78 -10.32 1.98
C PRO A 324 -3.14 -9.08 2.63
N PRO A 325 -3.64 -8.65 3.81
CA PRO A 325 -2.98 -7.66 4.63
C PRO A 325 -1.59 -8.12 5.07
N ARG A 326 -0.79 -7.24 5.68
CA ARG A 326 0.60 -7.51 6.11
C ARG A 326 0.80 -8.81 6.91
N ALA A 327 -0.22 -9.28 7.61
CA ALA A 327 -0.16 -10.53 8.35
C ALA A 327 -0.03 -11.77 7.45
N GLY A 328 -0.26 -11.62 6.14
CA GLY A 328 -0.35 -12.72 5.20
C GLY A 328 -1.68 -13.48 5.32
N ALA A 329 -1.80 -14.62 4.65
CA ALA A 329 -3.01 -15.43 4.58
C ALA A 329 -2.74 -16.91 4.84
N GLU A 330 -2.10 -17.25 5.94
CA GLU A 330 -1.68 -18.64 6.24
C GLU A 330 -2.83 -19.65 6.09
N ALA A 331 -4.01 -19.35 6.63
CA ALA A 331 -5.18 -20.23 6.54
C ALA A 331 -5.60 -20.48 5.08
N GLN A 332 -5.63 -19.44 4.27
CA GLN A 332 -5.97 -19.53 2.84
C GLN A 332 -4.87 -20.24 2.05
N ALA A 333 -3.59 -19.95 2.32
CA ALA A 333 -2.46 -20.63 1.69
C ALA A 333 -2.49 -22.15 1.92
N ARG A 334 -2.88 -22.59 3.13
CA ARG A 334 -3.07 -24.04 3.45
C ARG A 334 -4.20 -24.69 2.62
N GLN A 335 -5.27 -23.96 2.30
CA GLN A 335 -6.34 -24.47 1.45
C GLN A 335 -5.93 -24.49 -0.02
N LEU A 336 -5.23 -23.45 -0.49
CA LEU A 336 -4.67 -23.37 -1.85
C LEU A 336 -3.67 -24.51 -2.08
N ALA A 337 -2.79 -24.77 -1.13
CA ALA A 337 -1.80 -25.87 -1.19
C ALA A 337 -2.44 -27.25 -1.41
N LYS A 338 -3.64 -27.49 -0.84
CA LYS A 338 -4.41 -28.74 -0.97
C LYS A 338 -5.31 -28.76 -2.19
N SER A 339 -5.46 -27.65 -2.90
CA SER A 339 -6.42 -27.51 -4.00
C SER A 339 -5.92 -28.10 -5.31
N ALA A 340 -6.81 -28.19 -6.29
CA ALA A 340 -6.51 -28.57 -7.67
C ALA A 340 -6.32 -27.37 -8.59
N VAL A 341 -6.25 -26.17 -8.04
CA VAL A 341 -5.99 -24.93 -8.79
C VAL A 341 -4.63 -25.05 -9.49
N LYS A 342 -4.56 -24.71 -10.78
CA LYS A 342 -3.32 -24.87 -11.56
C LYS A 342 -2.32 -23.75 -11.32
N THR A 343 -2.82 -22.52 -11.20
CA THR A 343 -2.02 -21.32 -11.06
C THR A 343 -2.45 -20.56 -9.80
N ILE A 344 -1.50 -20.25 -8.94
CA ILE A 344 -1.71 -19.37 -7.77
C ILE A 344 -0.86 -18.14 -7.96
N VAL A 345 -1.47 -16.96 -7.84
CA VAL A 345 -0.76 -15.67 -7.88
C VAL A 345 -0.83 -15.05 -6.48
N ALA A 346 0.32 -14.90 -5.84
CA ALA A 346 0.45 -14.23 -4.56
C ALA A 346 0.89 -12.78 -4.77
N VAL A 347 0.13 -11.84 -4.21
CA VAL A 347 0.53 -10.45 -4.05
C VAL A 347 0.77 -10.20 -2.57
N SER A 348 1.81 -9.46 -2.20
CA SER A 348 2.11 -9.20 -0.79
C SER A 348 2.99 -7.97 -0.60
N CYS A 349 2.70 -7.19 0.44
CA CYS A 349 3.50 -6.02 0.84
C CYS A 349 4.51 -6.31 1.97
N ASP A 350 4.62 -7.57 2.42
CA ASP A 350 5.52 -7.96 3.51
C ASP A 350 6.30 -9.23 3.14
N PRO A 351 7.65 -9.15 3.00
CA PRO A 351 8.47 -10.29 2.62
C PRO A 351 8.41 -11.47 3.61
N ALA A 352 8.20 -11.23 4.90
CA ALA A 352 8.24 -12.29 5.90
C ALA A 352 6.97 -13.16 5.87
N SER A 353 5.79 -12.52 5.84
CA SER A 353 4.52 -13.22 5.70
C SER A 353 4.39 -13.88 4.32
N PHE A 354 4.86 -13.21 3.26
CA PHE A 354 4.92 -13.80 1.92
C PHE A 354 5.76 -15.08 1.92
N ALA A 355 6.96 -15.07 2.49
CA ALA A 355 7.83 -16.25 2.51
C ALA A 355 7.21 -17.44 3.27
N ARG A 356 6.46 -17.18 4.36
CA ARG A 356 5.70 -18.22 5.08
C ARG A 356 4.59 -18.79 4.19
N ASP A 357 3.81 -17.95 3.56
CA ASP A 357 2.68 -18.38 2.72
C ASP A 357 3.18 -19.11 1.46
N ALA A 358 4.31 -18.65 0.88
CA ALA A 358 4.99 -19.30 -0.23
C ALA A 358 5.51 -20.70 0.14
N GLU A 359 6.10 -20.86 1.34
CA GLU A 359 6.55 -22.18 1.84
C GLU A 359 5.38 -23.18 1.90
N ILE A 360 4.22 -22.74 2.39
CA ILE A 360 3.02 -23.58 2.45
C ILE A 360 2.58 -24.01 1.05
N VAL A 361 2.55 -23.09 0.10
CA VAL A 361 2.14 -23.35 -1.29
C VAL A 361 3.14 -24.30 -1.97
N VAL A 362 4.44 -24.09 -1.81
CA VAL A 362 5.49 -24.94 -2.38
C VAL A 362 5.42 -26.35 -1.78
N ASN A 363 5.24 -26.49 -0.47
CA ASN A 363 5.05 -27.78 0.20
C ASN A 363 3.76 -28.50 -0.27
N GLY A 364 2.78 -27.78 -0.83
CA GLY A 364 1.61 -28.33 -1.50
C GLY A 364 1.87 -28.84 -2.93
N GLY A 365 3.12 -28.82 -3.39
CA GLY A 365 3.55 -29.32 -4.69
C GLY A 365 3.56 -28.27 -5.81
N TYR A 366 3.39 -26.99 -5.49
CA TYR A 366 3.52 -25.92 -6.47
C TYR A 366 4.98 -25.49 -6.62
N LYS A 367 5.34 -25.06 -7.82
CA LYS A 367 6.66 -24.51 -8.15
C LYS A 367 6.56 -23.01 -8.37
N LEU A 368 7.42 -22.24 -7.70
CA LEU A 368 7.57 -20.82 -7.95
C LEU A 368 8.09 -20.62 -9.37
N LYS A 369 7.34 -19.91 -10.22
CA LYS A 369 7.64 -19.64 -11.62
C LYS A 369 8.17 -18.25 -11.86
N THR A 370 7.51 -17.25 -11.27
CA THR A 370 7.91 -15.86 -11.41
C THR A 370 7.95 -15.20 -10.04
N LEU A 371 8.88 -14.26 -9.88
CA LEU A 371 9.02 -13.46 -8.67
C LEU A 371 9.39 -12.03 -9.09
N THR A 372 8.49 -11.09 -8.89
CA THR A 372 8.66 -9.69 -9.26
C THR A 372 8.55 -8.80 -8.04
N ALA A 373 9.47 -7.85 -7.90
CA ALA A 373 9.41 -6.78 -6.92
C ALA A 373 8.79 -5.52 -7.55
N VAL A 374 7.82 -4.91 -6.88
CA VAL A 374 7.16 -3.68 -7.31
C VAL A 374 7.31 -2.61 -6.23
N ASP A 375 7.96 -1.51 -6.57
CA ASP A 375 8.25 -0.42 -5.63
C ASP A 375 7.30 0.76 -5.79
N GLN A 376 6.10 0.63 -5.21
CA GLN A 376 5.16 1.75 -5.02
C GLN A 376 5.43 2.54 -3.72
N PHE A 377 6.31 2.02 -2.85
CA PHE A 377 6.69 2.66 -1.57
C PHE A 377 8.12 3.20 -1.63
N LYS A 378 8.45 3.89 -2.71
CA LYS A 378 9.80 4.41 -2.96
C LYS A 378 10.33 5.21 -1.76
N TRP A 379 11.64 5.06 -1.49
CA TRP A 379 12.38 5.61 -0.36
C TRP A 379 11.95 5.13 1.04
N THR A 380 11.23 4.02 1.11
CA THR A 380 10.93 3.31 2.36
C THR A 380 11.43 1.86 2.27
N SER A 381 11.39 1.14 3.37
CA SER A 381 11.76 -0.30 3.40
C SER A 381 10.68 -1.23 2.83
N HIS A 382 9.50 -0.74 2.52
CA HIS A 382 8.40 -1.56 1.99
C HIS A 382 8.57 -1.84 0.51
N VAL A 383 8.23 -3.05 0.10
CA VAL A 383 8.22 -3.51 -1.30
C VAL A 383 7.01 -4.42 -1.52
N GLU A 384 6.35 -4.28 -2.66
CA GLU A 384 5.33 -5.23 -3.09
C GLU A 384 5.98 -6.39 -3.84
N ILE A 385 5.39 -7.54 -3.71
CA ILE A 385 5.82 -8.80 -4.30
C ILE A 385 4.68 -9.36 -5.13
N VAL A 386 4.96 -9.76 -6.36
CA VAL A 386 4.04 -10.57 -7.16
C VAL A 386 4.76 -11.86 -7.52
N ALA A 387 4.18 -12.98 -7.15
CA ALA A 387 4.75 -14.29 -7.41
C ALA A 387 3.70 -15.23 -8.00
N ALA A 388 4.06 -15.95 -9.05
CA ALA A 388 3.21 -16.99 -9.63
C ALA A 388 3.76 -18.37 -9.29
N PHE A 389 2.84 -19.25 -8.88
CA PHE A 389 3.11 -20.65 -8.56
C PHE A 389 2.25 -21.55 -9.45
N GLU A 390 2.81 -22.65 -9.93
CA GLU A 390 2.13 -23.61 -10.81
C GLU A 390 2.36 -25.05 -10.34
N LYS A 391 1.34 -25.87 -10.54
CA LYS A 391 1.40 -27.35 -10.38
C LYS A 391 1.72 -28.03 -11.69
#